data_49b686f1d234ae20988c21e0ed093c98
#
_entry.id   49b686f1d234ae20988c21e0ed093c98
#
_cell.length_a   1.000
_cell.length_b   1.000
_cell.length_c   1.000
_cell.angle_alpha   90.00
_cell.angle_beta   90.00
_cell.angle_gamma   90.00
#
_symmetry.space_group_name_H-M   'P 1'
#
loop_
_entity.id
_entity.type
_entity.pdbx_description
1 polymer ?
#
loop_
_entity_poly.entity_id
_entity_poly.type
_entity_poly.pdbx_seq_one_letter_code
_entity_poly.pdbx_strand_id
1 'polypeptide(L)'
;MNKYRTHNCGELNEKEIDKTVYLSGWLHRKRDHGNLLFIDLRDHYGVTQCVIENNNNFFSVLEKTKPESVLKIGGKVIKRSNGTENLELKTGKIEVSIETLEILSDAKELPLPVFGEQDYPEDIRLKYRFLDLRRDEMHKNIILRSKVISFIRSEMLKLGFLEYQTPILTSSSPEGARDFLVPSRL
;
A
#
# COMPACT_ATOMS: atom_id res chain seq x y z
N MET A 1 -4.34 20.61 6.28
CA MET A 1 -4.79 19.33 6.83
C MET A 1 -5.19 18.44 5.65
N ASN A 2 -4.79 17.18 5.62
CA ASN A 2 -5.15 16.30 4.51
C ASN A 2 -6.64 15.94 4.61
N LYS A 3 -7.40 16.13 3.51
CA LYS A 3 -8.86 15.89 3.44
C LYS A 3 -9.24 14.43 3.73
N TYR A 4 -8.33 13.51 3.45
CA TYR A 4 -8.63 12.07 3.47
C TYR A 4 -8.16 11.36 4.73
N ARG A 5 -7.13 11.85 5.42
CA ARG A 5 -6.55 11.18 6.58
C ARG A 5 -5.91 12.14 7.57
N THR A 6 -5.92 11.75 8.85
CA THR A 6 -5.17 12.40 9.93
C THR A 6 -3.82 11.71 10.17
N HIS A 7 -3.76 10.38 9.96
CA HIS A 7 -2.59 9.52 10.19
C HIS A 7 -2.40 8.55 9.03
N ASN A 8 -1.17 8.04 8.89
CA ASN A 8 -0.87 6.91 8.02
C ASN A 8 -1.20 5.58 8.71
N CYS A 9 -1.44 4.51 7.94
CA CYS A 9 -1.78 3.20 8.49
C CYS A 9 -0.65 2.51 9.28
N GLY A 10 0.58 3.03 9.28
CA GLY A 10 1.70 2.51 10.07
C GLY A 10 2.14 3.40 11.24
N GLU A 11 1.41 4.48 11.53
CA GLU A 11 1.83 5.49 12.52
C GLU A 11 1.13 5.34 13.88
N LEU A 12 -0.09 4.79 13.90
CA LEU A 12 -0.88 4.68 15.11
C LEU A 12 -0.20 3.79 16.15
N ASN A 13 -0.28 4.22 17.39
CA ASN A 13 0.26 3.52 18.55
C ASN A 13 -0.60 3.78 19.80
N GLU A 14 -0.16 3.27 20.95
CA GLU A 14 -0.93 3.35 22.20
C GLU A 14 -1.17 4.80 22.70
N LYS A 15 -0.43 5.82 22.20
CA LYS A 15 -0.64 7.24 22.56
C LYS A 15 -1.87 7.86 21.90
N GLU A 16 -2.39 7.24 20.88
CA GLU A 16 -3.60 7.66 20.15
C GLU A 16 -4.88 7.00 20.68
N ILE A 17 -4.78 6.10 21.67
CA ILE A 17 -5.97 5.47 22.30
C ILE A 17 -6.94 6.55 22.76
N ASP A 18 -8.23 6.29 22.56
CA ASP A 18 -9.36 7.18 22.81
C ASP A 18 -9.50 8.38 21.86
N LYS A 19 -8.58 8.59 20.93
CA LYS A 19 -8.69 9.63 19.90
C LYS A 19 -9.47 9.14 18.69
N THR A 20 -10.25 10.04 18.10
CA THR A 20 -10.87 9.81 16.78
C THR A 20 -9.85 10.13 15.68
N VAL A 21 -9.64 9.18 14.78
CA VAL A 21 -8.70 9.28 13.66
C VAL A 21 -9.40 9.00 12.34
N TYR A 22 -8.81 9.53 11.26
CA TYR A 22 -9.21 9.21 9.89
C TYR A 22 -8.04 8.54 9.18
N LEU A 23 -8.30 7.38 8.58
CA LEU A 23 -7.35 6.61 7.78
C LEU A 23 -7.89 6.46 6.37
N SER A 24 -6.98 6.45 5.38
CA SER A 24 -7.34 6.09 4.01
C SER A 24 -6.31 5.15 3.43
N GLY A 25 -6.79 4.10 2.77
CA GLY A 25 -5.94 3.05 2.22
C GLY A 25 -6.73 2.01 1.46
N TRP A 26 -6.05 0.94 1.10
CA TRP A 26 -6.63 -0.22 0.45
C TRP A 26 -7.13 -1.22 1.48
N LEU A 27 -8.32 -1.79 1.25
CA LEU A 27 -8.80 -2.96 1.98
C LEU A 27 -7.90 -4.15 1.67
N HIS A 28 -7.03 -4.53 2.59
CA HIS A 28 -6.04 -5.57 2.37
C HIS A 28 -6.60 -6.97 2.65
N ARG A 29 -7.18 -7.17 3.82
CA ARG A 29 -7.80 -8.44 4.26
C ARG A 29 -9.06 -8.18 5.04
N LYS A 30 -9.96 -9.17 5.02
CA LYS A 30 -11.16 -9.23 5.86
C LYS A 30 -11.19 -10.54 6.62
N ARG A 31 -11.67 -10.50 7.85
CA ARG A 31 -11.90 -11.68 8.70
C ARG A 31 -13.24 -11.48 9.38
N ASP A 32 -14.19 -12.34 9.04
CA ASP A 32 -15.52 -12.37 9.64
C ASP A 32 -15.52 -13.33 10.84
N HIS A 33 -15.95 -12.82 11.98
CA HIS A 33 -16.12 -13.56 13.22
C HIS A 33 -17.59 -13.50 13.69
N GLY A 34 -18.53 -13.43 12.76
CA GLY A 34 -19.96 -13.40 13.00
C GLY A 34 -20.47 -12.04 13.48
N ASN A 35 -20.24 -11.69 14.73
CA ASN A 35 -20.67 -10.40 15.27
C ASN A 35 -19.66 -9.28 15.03
N LEU A 36 -18.44 -9.60 14.64
CA LEU A 36 -17.35 -8.66 14.40
C LEU A 36 -16.72 -8.91 13.04
N LEU A 37 -16.55 -7.86 12.27
CA LEU A 37 -15.78 -7.90 11.05
C LEU A 37 -14.48 -7.13 11.27
N PHE A 38 -13.34 -7.82 11.15
CA PHE A 38 -12.02 -7.23 11.17
C PHE A 38 -11.56 -6.97 9.75
N ILE A 39 -11.03 -5.78 9.52
CA ILE A 39 -10.40 -5.43 8.26
C ILE A 39 -8.99 -4.90 8.52
N ASP A 40 -8.08 -5.27 7.64
CA ASP A 40 -6.73 -4.70 7.61
C ASP A 40 -6.72 -3.60 6.53
N LEU A 41 -6.61 -2.36 6.94
CA LEU A 41 -6.44 -1.22 6.04
C LEU A 41 -4.96 -0.95 5.83
N ARG A 42 -4.52 -0.93 4.57
CA ARG A 42 -3.11 -0.77 4.19
C ARG A 42 -2.91 0.50 3.39
N ASP A 43 -1.82 1.20 3.68
CA ASP A 43 -1.28 2.23 2.80
C ASP A 43 0.20 1.96 2.47
N HIS A 44 0.93 2.95 1.95
CA HIS A 44 2.36 2.83 1.68
C HIS A 44 3.20 2.65 2.95
N TYR A 45 2.73 3.13 4.10
CA TYR A 45 3.50 3.22 5.35
C TYR A 45 3.27 2.04 6.29
N GLY A 46 2.19 1.30 6.09
CA GLY A 46 1.89 0.14 6.92
C GLY A 46 0.45 -0.34 6.86
N VAL A 47 0.07 -1.08 7.89
CA VAL A 47 -1.24 -1.70 8.03
C VAL A 47 -1.80 -1.35 9.40
N THR A 48 -3.09 -1.01 9.46
CA THR A 48 -3.85 -0.87 10.71
C THR A 48 -5.08 -1.77 10.66
N GLN A 49 -5.28 -2.56 11.71
CA GLN A 49 -6.52 -3.31 11.88
C GLN A 49 -7.64 -2.35 12.26
N CYS A 50 -8.79 -2.49 11.61
CA CYS A 50 -10.02 -1.83 11.99
C CYS A 50 -11.09 -2.88 12.29
N VAL A 51 -12.00 -2.58 13.19
CA VAL A 51 -13.06 -3.48 13.64
C VAL A 51 -14.42 -2.79 13.55
N ILE A 52 -15.43 -3.55 13.16
CA ILE A 52 -16.82 -3.09 13.12
C ILE A 52 -17.74 -4.18 13.63
N GLU A 53 -18.75 -3.80 14.42
CA GLU A 53 -19.79 -4.69 14.92
C GLU A 53 -20.94 -4.84 13.93
N ASN A 54 -21.64 -5.97 13.96
CA ASN A 54 -22.74 -6.28 13.05
C ASN A 54 -23.98 -5.37 13.20
N ASN A 55 -24.12 -4.67 14.32
CA ASN A 55 -25.16 -3.68 14.56
C ASN A 55 -24.88 -2.32 13.86
N ASN A 56 -23.69 -2.15 13.31
CA ASN A 56 -23.31 -0.91 12.61
C ASN A 56 -23.81 -0.92 11.16
N ASN A 57 -24.35 0.21 10.71
CA ASN A 57 -24.92 0.38 9.36
C ASN A 57 -23.94 0.11 8.22
N PHE A 58 -22.63 0.21 8.47
CA PHE A 58 -21.59 -0.02 7.47
C PHE A 58 -21.12 -1.48 7.40
N PHE A 59 -21.55 -2.36 8.30
CA PHE A 59 -21.11 -3.75 8.34
C PHE A 59 -21.39 -4.47 7.02
N SER A 60 -22.65 -4.45 6.56
CA SER A 60 -23.05 -5.13 5.32
C SER A 60 -22.37 -4.54 4.06
N VAL A 61 -22.00 -3.27 4.10
CA VAL A 61 -21.26 -2.62 3.02
C VAL A 61 -19.83 -3.14 2.99
N LEU A 62 -19.14 -3.15 4.14
CA LEU A 62 -17.76 -3.68 4.25
C LEU A 62 -17.67 -5.17 3.95
N GLU A 63 -18.67 -5.95 4.39
CA GLU A 63 -18.74 -7.38 4.09
C GLU A 63 -18.72 -7.66 2.58
N LYS A 64 -19.41 -6.85 1.79
CA LYS A 64 -19.47 -6.98 0.31
C LYS A 64 -18.30 -6.33 -0.41
N THR A 65 -17.59 -5.41 0.23
CA THR A 65 -16.47 -4.69 -0.39
C THR A 65 -15.31 -5.62 -0.71
N LYS A 66 -14.79 -5.54 -1.92
CA LYS A 66 -13.70 -6.40 -2.41
C LYS A 66 -12.32 -5.93 -1.91
N PRO A 67 -11.36 -6.84 -1.74
CA PRO A 67 -9.97 -6.48 -1.49
C PRO A 67 -9.43 -5.49 -2.54
N GLU A 68 -8.50 -4.64 -2.12
CA GLU A 68 -7.92 -3.53 -2.90
C GLU A 68 -8.90 -2.40 -3.25
N SER A 69 -10.14 -2.42 -2.76
CA SER A 69 -10.97 -1.21 -2.76
C SER A 69 -10.33 -0.14 -1.87
N VAL A 70 -10.46 1.12 -2.28
CA VAL A 70 -9.92 2.27 -1.53
C VAL A 70 -10.98 2.78 -0.58
N LEU A 71 -10.66 2.78 0.69
CA LEU A 71 -11.56 3.19 1.77
C LEU A 71 -11.01 4.39 2.52
N LYS A 72 -11.92 5.22 2.99
CA LYS A 72 -11.67 6.20 4.06
C LYS A 72 -12.49 5.78 5.27
N ILE A 73 -11.82 5.57 6.39
CA ILE A 73 -12.38 5.10 7.64
C ILE A 73 -12.14 6.16 8.70
N GLY A 74 -13.18 6.54 9.40
CA GLY A 74 -13.08 7.32 10.62
C GLY A 74 -13.53 6.50 11.80
N GLY A 75 -12.82 6.61 12.92
CA GLY A 75 -13.17 5.86 14.10
C GLY A 75 -12.25 6.11 15.28
N LYS A 76 -12.61 5.51 16.40
CA LYS A 76 -11.88 5.64 17.65
C LYS A 76 -10.76 4.61 17.75
N VAL A 77 -9.58 5.04 18.12
CA VAL A 77 -8.47 4.12 18.43
C VAL A 77 -8.72 3.44 19.76
N ILE A 78 -8.72 2.13 19.78
CA ILE A 78 -8.89 1.29 20.95
C ILE A 78 -7.72 0.34 21.13
N LYS A 79 -7.48 -0.12 22.34
CA LYS A 79 -6.52 -1.17 22.63
C LYS A 79 -7.09 -2.52 22.18
N ARG A 80 -6.27 -3.36 21.55
CA ARG A 80 -6.68 -4.74 21.27
C ARG A 80 -6.90 -5.51 22.56
N SER A 81 -7.78 -6.51 22.51
CA SER A 81 -8.01 -7.42 23.62
C SER A 81 -6.70 -8.16 23.98
N ASN A 82 -6.50 -8.44 25.27
CA ASN A 82 -5.32 -9.15 25.72
C ASN A 82 -5.18 -10.51 25.01
N GLY A 83 -3.99 -10.79 24.49
CA GLY A 83 -3.71 -12.02 23.75
C GLY A 83 -4.09 -11.98 22.27
N THR A 84 -4.58 -10.84 21.74
CA THR A 84 -4.87 -10.65 20.31
C THR A 84 -3.92 -9.67 19.64
N GLU A 85 -2.88 -9.23 20.38
CA GLU A 85 -1.85 -8.35 19.82
C GLU A 85 -1.09 -9.06 18.70
N ASN A 86 -0.76 -8.31 17.65
CA ASN A 86 0.07 -8.80 16.56
C ASN A 86 1.43 -8.08 16.57
N LEU A 87 2.45 -8.75 17.09
CA LEU A 87 3.80 -8.17 17.22
C LEU A 87 4.52 -7.96 15.88
N GLU A 88 4.03 -8.54 14.80
CA GLU A 88 4.59 -8.32 13.45
C GLU A 88 4.18 -6.97 12.87
N LEU A 89 3.10 -6.38 13.38
CA LEU A 89 2.63 -5.07 12.95
C LEU A 89 3.06 -3.98 13.92
N LYS A 90 3.55 -2.87 13.41
CA LYS A 90 3.87 -1.68 14.23
C LYS A 90 2.66 -1.18 15.03
N THR A 91 1.47 -1.29 14.44
CA THR A 91 0.18 -0.91 15.03
C THR A 91 -0.50 -2.06 15.78
N GLY A 92 0.19 -3.17 15.99
CA GLY A 92 -0.39 -4.44 16.41
C GLY A 92 -0.97 -4.49 17.82
N LYS A 93 -0.75 -3.45 18.64
CA LYS A 93 -1.32 -3.32 19.99
C LYS A 93 -2.65 -2.57 20.02
N ILE A 94 -3.00 -1.90 18.92
CA ILE A 94 -4.21 -1.09 18.82
C ILE A 94 -5.05 -1.53 17.61
N GLU A 95 -6.27 -1.09 17.58
CA GLU A 95 -7.17 -1.19 16.45
C GLU A 95 -8.09 0.04 16.38
N VAL A 96 -8.75 0.26 15.26
CA VAL A 96 -9.68 1.36 15.07
C VAL A 96 -11.10 0.82 15.04
N SER A 97 -11.93 1.20 16.01
CA SER A 97 -13.37 0.95 16.01
C SER A 97 -14.03 1.88 14.99
N ILE A 98 -14.65 1.30 13.95
CA ILE A 98 -15.18 2.05 12.80
C ILE A 98 -16.46 2.78 13.19
N GLU A 99 -16.48 4.09 13.04
CA GLU A 99 -17.65 4.96 13.23
C GLU A 99 -18.17 5.53 11.91
N THR A 100 -17.28 5.78 10.95
CA THR A 100 -17.64 6.30 9.62
C THR A 100 -16.87 5.57 8.53
N LEU A 101 -17.51 5.39 7.38
CA LEU A 101 -16.96 4.72 6.20
C LEU A 101 -17.35 5.50 4.94
N GLU A 102 -16.35 5.69 4.06
CA GLU A 102 -16.53 6.18 2.71
C GLU A 102 -15.75 5.28 1.75
N ILE A 103 -16.41 4.71 0.73
CA ILE A 103 -15.74 3.97 -0.34
C ILE A 103 -15.30 5.00 -1.38
N LEU A 104 -13.99 5.23 -1.46
CA LEU A 104 -13.41 6.18 -2.42
C LEU A 104 -13.29 5.58 -3.83
N SER A 105 -13.07 4.27 -3.90
CA SER A 105 -13.02 3.53 -5.17
C SER A 105 -13.24 2.04 -4.93
N ASP A 106 -14.18 1.45 -5.67
CA ASP A 106 -14.43 0.01 -5.65
C ASP A 106 -13.44 -0.74 -6.54
N ALA A 107 -12.93 -1.87 -6.02
CA ALA A 107 -12.12 -2.79 -6.81
C ALA A 107 -12.99 -3.79 -7.55
N LYS A 108 -12.54 -4.17 -8.75
CA LYS A 108 -13.03 -5.36 -9.46
C LYS A 108 -12.41 -6.61 -8.85
N GLU A 109 -12.79 -7.78 -9.36
CA GLU A 109 -12.10 -9.02 -9.01
C GLU A 109 -10.62 -8.94 -9.41
N LEU A 110 -9.74 -9.32 -8.48
CA LEU A 110 -8.30 -9.19 -8.68
C LEU A 110 -7.78 -10.35 -9.52
N PRO A 111 -7.14 -10.07 -10.67
CA PRO A 111 -6.48 -11.09 -11.48
C PRO A 111 -5.19 -11.61 -10.83
N LEU A 112 -4.65 -10.87 -9.88
CA LEU A 112 -3.43 -11.16 -9.13
C LEU A 112 -3.64 -10.71 -7.68
N PRO A 113 -3.72 -11.63 -6.69
CA PRO A 113 -3.75 -11.27 -5.29
C PRO A 113 -2.50 -10.50 -4.85
N VAL A 114 -2.71 -9.45 -4.06
CA VAL A 114 -1.62 -8.59 -3.55
C VAL A 114 -1.00 -9.16 -2.27
N PHE A 115 -1.65 -10.12 -1.63
CA PHE A 115 -1.21 -10.76 -0.40
C PHE A 115 -1.01 -12.27 -0.59
N GLY A 116 -0.20 -12.87 0.30
CA GLY A 116 0.16 -14.29 0.25
C GLY A 116 1.47 -14.54 -0.50
N GLU A 117 1.99 -15.77 -0.34
CA GLU A 117 3.28 -16.21 -0.87
C GLU A 117 3.19 -16.85 -2.26
N GLN A 118 2.00 -16.86 -2.87
CA GLN A 118 1.80 -17.48 -4.17
C GLN A 118 2.70 -16.82 -5.23
N ASP A 119 3.45 -17.65 -5.93
CA ASP A 119 4.19 -17.21 -7.10
C ASP A 119 3.27 -17.23 -8.34
N TYR A 120 3.42 -16.22 -9.16
CA TYR A 120 2.63 -16.06 -10.39
C TYR A 120 3.56 -16.02 -11.59
N PRO A 121 3.13 -16.55 -12.74
CA PRO A 121 3.87 -16.45 -13.99
C PRO A 121 4.24 -15.00 -14.32
N GLU A 122 5.42 -14.82 -14.89
CA GLU A 122 5.97 -13.49 -15.15
C GLU A 122 5.09 -12.65 -16.07
N ASP A 123 4.45 -13.26 -17.06
CA ASP A 123 3.53 -12.60 -18.00
C ASP A 123 2.32 -11.98 -17.27
N ILE A 124 1.76 -12.68 -16.29
CA ILE A 124 0.67 -12.17 -15.45
C ILE A 124 1.15 -11.01 -14.57
N ARG A 125 2.33 -11.17 -13.96
CA ARG A 125 2.94 -10.13 -13.12
C ARG A 125 3.27 -8.86 -13.90
N LEU A 126 3.75 -9.00 -15.14
CA LEU A 126 4.04 -7.87 -16.03
C LEU A 126 2.75 -7.22 -16.54
N LYS A 127 1.74 -8.00 -16.90
CA LYS A 127 0.43 -7.50 -17.34
C LYS A 127 -0.28 -6.68 -16.26
N TYR A 128 -0.22 -7.14 -15.01
CA TYR A 128 -0.85 -6.49 -13.86
C TYR A 128 0.20 -5.88 -12.90
N ARG A 129 1.21 -5.25 -13.48
CA ARG A 129 2.37 -4.75 -12.75
C ARG A 129 2.03 -3.82 -11.58
N PHE A 130 0.97 -3.04 -11.68
CA PHE A 130 0.48 -2.16 -10.63
C PHE A 130 0.00 -2.91 -9.37
N LEU A 131 -0.47 -4.16 -9.51
CA LEU A 131 -0.81 -5.04 -8.38
C LEU A 131 0.45 -5.74 -7.84
N ASP A 132 1.29 -6.27 -8.73
CA ASP A 132 2.54 -6.93 -8.35
C ASP A 132 3.46 -6.00 -7.52
N LEU A 133 3.55 -4.72 -7.88
CA LEU A 133 4.32 -3.71 -7.14
C LEU A 133 3.76 -3.41 -5.73
N ARG A 134 2.53 -3.79 -5.43
CA ARG A 134 1.94 -3.67 -4.09
C ARG A 134 2.22 -4.87 -3.20
N ARG A 135 2.69 -5.99 -3.75
CA ARG A 135 3.09 -7.17 -2.99
C ARG A 135 4.29 -6.82 -2.12
N ASP A 136 4.31 -7.32 -0.91
CA ASP A 136 5.25 -6.89 0.14
C ASP A 136 6.73 -7.04 -0.28
N GLU A 137 7.11 -8.18 -0.82
CA GLU A 137 8.48 -8.42 -1.30
C GLU A 137 8.87 -7.47 -2.44
N MET A 138 8.00 -7.34 -3.45
CA MET A 138 8.26 -6.47 -4.58
C MET A 138 8.31 -5.00 -4.17
N HIS A 139 7.41 -4.58 -3.27
CA HIS A 139 7.41 -3.24 -2.70
C HIS A 139 8.72 -2.94 -1.95
N LYS A 140 9.18 -3.86 -1.09
CA LYS A 140 10.48 -3.74 -0.40
C LYS A 140 11.64 -3.60 -1.37
N ASN A 141 11.67 -4.40 -2.44
CA ASN A 141 12.72 -4.35 -3.46
C ASN A 141 12.74 -3.00 -4.19
N ILE A 142 11.58 -2.44 -4.55
CA ILE A 142 11.49 -1.12 -5.19
C ILE A 142 11.96 -0.01 -4.25
N ILE A 143 11.56 -0.06 -2.98
CA ILE A 143 12.02 0.90 -1.96
C ILE A 143 13.54 0.80 -1.77
N LEU A 144 14.09 -0.41 -1.67
CA LEU A 144 15.54 -0.61 -1.55
C LEU A 144 16.26 -0.04 -2.77
N ARG A 145 15.81 -0.35 -3.98
CA ARG A 145 16.38 0.19 -5.23
C ARG A 145 16.37 1.72 -5.23
N SER A 146 15.26 2.34 -4.85
CA SER A 146 15.15 3.80 -4.76
C SER A 146 16.17 4.39 -3.77
N LYS A 147 16.33 3.77 -2.60
CA LYS A 147 17.31 4.21 -1.59
C LYS A 147 18.74 4.08 -2.09
N VAL A 148 19.08 2.97 -2.76
CA VAL A 148 20.42 2.75 -3.32
C VAL A 148 20.75 3.81 -4.37
N ILE A 149 19.85 4.08 -5.30
CA ILE A 149 20.05 5.09 -6.34
C ILE A 149 20.23 6.48 -5.71
N SER A 150 19.37 6.85 -4.74
CA SER A 150 19.48 8.13 -4.05
C SER A 150 20.80 8.27 -3.27
N PHE A 151 21.24 7.19 -2.64
CA PHE A 151 22.52 7.17 -1.94
C PHE A 151 23.71 7.38 -2.90
N ILE A 152 23.75 6.63 -4.01
CA ILE A 152 24.81 6.77 -5.01
C ILE A 152 24.86 8.22 -5.54
N ARG A 153 23.72 8.80 -5.90
CA ARG A 153 23.66 10.21 -6.35
C ARG A 153 24.21 11.17 -5.30
N SER A 154 23.78 11.00 -4.05
CA SER A 154 24.24 11.84 -2.94
C SER A 154 25.75 11.75 -2.75
N GLU A 155 26.32 10.54 -2.79
CA GLU A 155 27.77 10.37 -2.64
C GLU A 155 28.56 10.95 -3.81
N MET A 156 28.09 10.76 -5.04
CA MET A 156 28.74 11.37 -6.22
C MET A 156 28.72 12.88 -6.18
N LEU A 157 27.60 13.50 -5.78
CA LEU A 157 27.52 14.95 -5.59
C LEU A 157 28.48 15.46 -4.52
N LYS A 158 28.64 14.75 -3.39
CA LYS A 158 29.61 15.09 -2.33
C LYS A 158 31.07 15.04 -2.83
N LEU A 159 31.36 14.17 -3.78
CA LEU A 159 32.68 14.05 -4.43
C LEU A 159 32.91 15.09 -5.53
N GLY A 160 31.96 16.02 -5.78
CA GLY A 160 32.08 17.09 -6.76
C GLY A 160 31.63 16.71 -8.18
N PHE A 161 31.03 15.52 -8.38
CA PHE A 161 30.45 15.16 -9.66
C PHE A 161 29.11 15.87 -9.86
N LEU A 162 28.76 16.12 -11.13
CA LEU A 162 27.48 16.70 -11.53
C LEU A 162 26.68 15.66 -12.30
N GLU A 163 25.37 15.60 -12.06
CA GLU A 163 24.45 14.74 -12.81
C GLU A 163 23.89 15.50 -14.01
N TYR A 164 24.05 14.94 -15.20
CA TYR A 164 23.48 15.47 -16.43
C TYR A 164 22.49 14.47 -17.03
N GLN A 165 21.37 14.99 -17.50
CA GLN A 165 20.43 14.19 -18.30
C GLN A 165 20.89 14.24 -19.77
N THR A 166 21.30 13.08 -20.29
CA THR A 166 21.61 12.92 -21.71
C THR A 166 20.37 12.46 -22.48
N PRO A 167 20.26 12.77 -23.79
CA PRO A 167 19.19 12.23 -24.62
C PRO A 167 19.18 10.70 -24.62
N ILE A 168 17.99 10.10 -24.48
CA ILE A 168 17.80 8.64 -24.54
C ILE A 168 17.76 8.18 -26.01
N LEU A 169 17.12 8.98 -26.87
CA LEU A 169 17.04 8.72 -28.30
C LEU A 169 18.21 9.42 -29.00
N THR A 170 18.95 8.65 -29.77
CA THR A 170 20.10 9.15 -30.54
C THR A 170 20.13 8.50 -31.94
N SER A 171 20.97 8.99 -32.83
CA SER A 171 21.27 8.28 -34.07
C SER A 171 22.01 6.97 -33.79
N SER A 172 21.87 5.99 -34.70
CA SER A 172 22.58 4.71 -34.61
C SER A 172 24.09 4.92 -34.43
N SER A 173 24.67 4.15 -33.50
CA SER A 173 26.11 4.13 -33.26
C SER A 173 26.72 2.85 -33.83
N PRO A 174 27.80 2.90 -34.60
CA PRO A 174 28.45 1.71 -35.14
C PRO A 174 29.10 0.83 -34.08
N GLU A 175 29.27 1.31 -32.85
CA GLU A 175 29.91 0.60 -31.74
C GLU A 175 28.89 -0.04 -30.77
N GLY A 176 27.57 0.07 -31.03
CA GLY A 176 26.51 -0.47 -30.20
C GLY A 176 26.32 -1.98 -30.34
N ALA A 177 26.12 -2.69 -29.23
CA ALA A 177 25.92 -4.15 -29.24
C ALA A 177 24.60 -4.57 -29.89
N ARG A 178 23.50 -3.85 -29.66
CA ARG A 178 22.18 -4.01 -30.28
C ARG A 178 21.39 -2.71 -30.16
N ASP A 179 20.98 -2.16 -31.28
CA ASP A 179 20.11 -0.98 -31.32
C ASP A 179 18.63 -1.39 -31.35
N PHE A 180 17.82 -0.71 -30.56
CA PHE A 180 16.37 -0.79 -30.67
C PHE A 180 15.88 0.37 -31.52
N LEU A 181 15.35 0.08 -32.71
CA LEU A 181 14.84 1.10 -33.60
C LEU A 181 13.46 1.60 -33.13
N VAL A 182 13.34 2.90 -32.92
CA VAL A 182 12.07 3.57 -32.63
C VAL A 182 11.63 4.30 -33.91
N PRO A 183 10.58 3.81 -34.60
CA PRO A 183 10.10 4.47 -35.81
C PRO A 183 9.50 5.84 -35.49
N SER A 184 9.93 6.89 -36.20
CA SER A 184 9.28 8.20 -36.18
C SER A 184 7.99 8.14 -37.00
N ARG A 185 6.96 8.85 -36.53
CA ARG A 185 5.72 9.07 -37.27
C ARG A 185 5.70 10.45 -37.96
N LEU A 186 6.80 11.18 -37.94
CA LEU A 186 6.98 12.45 -38.63
C LEU A 186 7.50 12.20 -40.02
#